data_245b9895b9ea5378695551642ff93b4d
#
_entry.id   245b9895b9ea5378695551642ff93b4d
#
_cell.length_a   1.000
_cell.length_b   1.000
_cell.length_c   1.000
_cell.angle_alpha   90.00
_cell.angle_beta   90.00
_cell.angle_gamma   90.00
#
_symmetry.space_group_name_H-M   'P 1'
#
loop_
_entity.id
_entity.type
_entity.pdbx_description
1 polymer ?
#
loop_
_entity_poly.entity_id
_entity_poly.type
_entity_poly.pdbx_seq_one_letter_code
_entity_poly.pdbx_strand_id
1 'polypeptide(L)'
;IVNMDDTVVLVTVVAKNEVKPGQDFFPLTVDYQEKTYAAGRIPGGFLKRESRPSEGETLISRLIDRPIRPLFPEGFFNEVQIIATVMSSNPEVSADIPALIGASAALSLSGLPFDGPVGAARVGFVNGEYVLNPTNSELKDSALNLVVAGTETAVLMVESEAMELPEDIMLGAVVFGHTQMQAAISAINELADEAGADAWDWEPLAEDAAMVERLKALAEDGLQQAYNIKQKQARMAAVDEVRSKAFAELISADMDTVAANHVKDAFHRLEAGVVRNRILSGQPRIDGRDTRTVRPITIRTGVLPRTHGSALFTRGETQALVVTTLGTGRDEQTIDALEGSYSDRFMLHYNMPPYATGETGRVGSPKRREIGHGRLAKRALMAVLPSKEEFGYTMRVVSEITESNGSSSMASVCGGCLSLMDAGAPLKAHVAGIAMGLIKEGNRFAVLTDILGDEDHLGDMDFKVAGTEKGVTALQMDIKITGITKEIMQAALTQAKEGRLHILGIMKASVSETHEMSAYAPRIIAMKINPEKIRDVIGKGGAVIRALTEETGTQIDIQEDGSVKIACTSMEAGELAKKRIEIGRAPV
;
A
#
# COMPACT_ATOMS: atom_id res chain seq x y z
N ILE A 1 -27.74 0.11 3.31
CA ILE A 1 -27.35 -1.30 3.53
C ILE A 1 -27.14 -1.94 2.18
N VAL A 2 -25.97 -2.58 2.02
CA VAL A 2 -25.64 -3.38 0.84
C VAL A 2 -25.54 -4.84 1.25
N ASN A 3 -26.18 -5.71 0.48
CA ASN A 3 -26.11 -7.16 0.64
C ASN A 3 -25.51 -7.79 -0.61
N MET A 4 -24.52 -8.64 -0.42
CA MET A 4 -23.88 -9.45 -1.47
C MET A 4 -23.68 -10.86 -0.94
N ASP A 5 -24.54 -11.79 -1.39
CA ASP A 5 -24.53 -13.21 -0.97
C ASP A 5 -24.38 -13.39 0.56
N ASP A 6 -25.30 -12.80 1.35
CA ASP A 6 -25.35 -12.83 2.81
C ASP A 6 -24.21 -12.05 3.54
N THR A 7 -23.27 -11.47 2.83
CA THR A 7 -22.41 -10.44 3.38
C THR A 7 -23.15 -9.10 3.33
N VAL A 8 -23.43 -8.55 4.52
CA VAL A 8 -24.25 -7.34 4.69
C VAL A 8 -23.43 -6.25 5.34
N VAL A 9 -23.38 -5.08 4.71
CA VAL A 9 -22.65 -3.91 5.23
C VAL A 9 -23.63 -2.74 5.40
N LEU A 10 -23.64 -2.16 6.59
CA LEU A 10 -24.31 -0.88 6.86
C LEU A 10 -23.30 0.24 6.63
N VAL A 11 -23.62 1.18 5.77
CA VAL A 11 -22.80 2.38 5.55
C VAL A 11 -23.58 3.62 5.89
N THR A 12 -22.94 4.52 6.64
CA THR A 12 -23.48 5.82 7.04
C THR A 12 -22.55 6.93 6.61
N VAL A 13 -23.13 8.06 6.20
CA VAL A 13 -22.40 9.30 5.88
C VAL A 13 -22.98 10.43 6.72
N VAL A 14 -22.12 11.18 7.37
CA VAL A 14 -22.48 12.40 8.12
C VAL A 14 -21.48 13.50 7.75
N ALA A 15 -22.01 14.70 7.51
CA ALA A 15 -21.18 15.87 7.26
C ALA A 15 -21.56 17.01 8.19
N LYS A 16 -20.60 17.91 8.48
CA LYS A 16 -20.84 19.16 9.22
C LYS A 16 -21.18 20.28 8.25
N ASN A 17 -22.16 21.09 8.61
CA ASN A 17 -22.57 22.24 7.81
C ASN A 17 -21.57 23.40 7.87
N GLU A 18 -20.70 23.43 8.89
CA GLU A 18 -19.75 24.51 9.11
C GLU A 18 -18.31 24.03 8.92
N VAL A 19 -17.49 24.86 8.31
CA VAL A 19 -16.04 24.67 8.19
C VAL A 19 -15.37 25.16 9.47
N LYS A 20 -14.46 24.37 10.03
CA LYS A 20 -13.67 24.77 11.21
C LYS A 20 -12.77 25.98 10.87
N PRO A 21 -12.63 26.97 11.76
CA PRO A 21 -11.68 28.05 11.56
C PRO A 21 -10.25 27.52 11.32
N GLY A 22 -9.58 28.01 10.30
CA GLY A 22 -8.23 27.59 9.92
C GLY A 22 -8.16 26.26 9.15
N GLN A 23 -9.29 25.66 8.78
CA GLN A 23 -9.33 24.44 7.98
C GLN A 23 -8.91 24.75 6.53
N ASP A 24 -7.82 24.14 6.07
CA ASP A 24 -7.21 24.36 4.75
C ASP A 24 -7.09 23.08 3.90
N PHE A 25 -7.76 22.01 4.32
CA PHE A 25 -7.84 20.74 3.59
C PHE A 25 -9.21 20.08 3.79
N PHE A 26 -9.58 19.18 2.91
CA PHE A 26 -10.82 18.39 3.01
C PHE A 26 -10.69 17.29 4.08
N PRO A 27 -11.39 17.42 5.22
CA PRO A 27 -11.29 16.46 6.34
C PRO A 27 -12.27 15.30 6.17
N LEU A 28 -12.00 14.42 5.21
CA LEU A 28 -12.72 13.17 5.03
C LEU A 28 -12.15 12.10 5.97
N THR A 29 -13.01 11.49 6.77
CA THR A 29 -12.68 10.32 7.59
C THR A 29 -13.51 9.13 7.13
N VAL A 30 -12.82 8.03 6.80
CA VAL A 30 -13.46 6.76 6.45
C VAL A 30 -13.03 5.71 7.48
N ASP A 31 -14.02 5.09 8.11
CA ASP A 31 -13.84 4.00 9.06
C ASP A 31 -14.60 2.76 8.59
N TYR A 32 -13.87 1.68 8.42
CA TYR A 32 -14.44 0.36 8.15
C TYR A 32 -14.27 -0.50 9.39
N GLN A 33 -15.33 -1.17 9.81
CA GLN A 33 -15.39 -1.94 11.05
C GLN A 33 -15.95 -3.34 10.82
N GLU A 34 -15.21 -4.33 11.29
CA GLU A 34 -15.65 -5.70 11.34
C GLU A 34 -16.17 -6.04 12.75
N LYS A 35 -17.38 -6.56 12.82
CA LYS A 35 -17.98 -7.02 14.06
C LYS A 35 -17.96 -8.54 14.09
N THR A 36 -17.37 -9.13 15.11
CA THR A 36 -17.26 -10.59 15.25
C THR A 36 -18.62 -11.29 15.29
N TYR A 37 -19.67 -10.60 15.75
CA TYR A 37 -21.03 -11.12 15.69
C TYR A 37 -21.51 -11.36 14.24
N ALA A 38 -20.97 -10.63 13.25
CA ALA A 38 -21.29 -10.84 11.84
C ALA A 38 -20.94 -12.27 11.37
N ALA A 39 -19.91 -12.87 11.96
CA ALA A 39 -19.51 -14.27 11.74
C ALA A 39 -20.03 -15.21 12.85
N GLY A 40 -20.99 -14.79 13.68
CA GLY A 40 -21.56 -15.61 14.74
C GLY A 40 -20.60 -15.89 15.89
N ARG A 41 -19.58 -15.05 16.11
CA ARG A 41 -18.51 -15.26 17.09
C ARG A 41 -18.47 -14.18 18.18
N ILE A 42 -17.91 -14.54 19.32
CA ILE A 42 -17.56 -13.62 20.39
C ILE A 42 -16.08 -13.23 20.21
N PRO A 43 -15.72 -11.93 20.34
CA PRO A 43 -14.33 -11.50 20.20
C PRO A 43 -13.38 -12.26 21.13
N GLY A 44 -12.17 -12.53 20.63
CA GLY A 44 -11.05 -13.05 21.42
C GLY A 44 -10.60 -12.08 22.50
N GLY A 45 -9.48 -12.41 23.17
CA GLY A 45 -8.89 -11.57 24.18
C GLY A 45 -9.68 -11.49 25.50
N PHE A 46 -9.16 -10.71 26.45
CA PHE A 46 -9.71 -10.61 27.81
C PHE A 46 -11.02 -9.81 27.86
N LEU A 47 -11.08 -8.68 27.15
CA LEU A 47 -12.24 -7.76 27.21
C LEU A 47 -13.47 -8.26 26.44
N LYS A 48 -13.33 -9.27 25.60
CA LYS A 48 -14.42 -9.79 24.74
C LYS A 48 -15.14 -8.68 23.96
N ARG A 49 -14.36 -7.72 23.45
CA ARG A 49 -14.85 -6.57 22.69
C ARG A 49 -13.83 -6.17 21.64
N GLU A 50 -14.30 -5.78 20.46
CA GLU A 50 -13.49 -5.13 19.43
C GLU A 50 -12.96 -3.79 19.97
N SER A 51 -11.69 -3.47 19.67
CA SER A 51 -11.03 -2.28 20.21
C SER A 51 -10.40 -1.43 19.14
N ARG A 52 -9.14 -1.67 18.82
CA ARG A 52 -8.42 -0.94 17.78
C ARG A 52 -8.68 -1.59 16.42
N PRO A 53 -8.79 -0.78 15.33
CA PRO A 53 -8.86 -1.31 14.00
C PRO A 53 -7.66 -2.23 13.69
N SER A 54 -7.94 -3.37 13.08
CA SER A 54 -6.92 -4.26 12.53
C SER A 54 -6.21 -3.62 11.32
N GLU A 55 -5.10 -4.20 10.89
CA GLU A 55 -4.47 -3.80 9.62
C GLU A 55 -5.43 -3.97 8.44
N GLY A 56 -6.21 -5.06 8.40
CA GLY A 56 -7.22 -5.31 7.37
C GLY A 56 -8.29 -4.22 7.33
N GLU A 57 -8.86 -3.86 8.48
CA GLU A 57 -9.84 -2.77 8.57
C GLU A 57 -9.25 -1.42 8.13
N THR A 58 -8.00 -1.15 8.51
CA THR A 58 -7.30 0.07 8.08
C THR A 58 -7.07 0.10 6.57
N LEU A 59 -6.73 -1.03 5.96
CA LEU A 59 -6.51 -1.14 4.51
C LEU A 59 -7.82 -0.97 3.73
N ILE A 60 -8.92 -1.56 4.20
CA ILE A 60 -10.24 -1.40 3.56
C ILE A 60 -10.74 0.05 3.72
N SER A 61 -10.54 0.68 4.89
CA SER A 61 -10.83 2.11 5.05
C SER A 61 -10.12 2.97 4.00
N ARG A 62 -8.85 2.66 3.70
CA ARG A 62 -8.07 3.33 2.65
C ARG A 62 -8.56 2.99 1.24
N LEU A 63 -8.99 1.76 1.02
CA LEU A 63 -9.54 1.31 -0.25
C LEU A 63 -10.80 2.10 -0.61
N ILE A 64 -11.62 2.45 0.38
CA ILE A 64 -12.83 3.27 0.24
C ILE A 64 -12.48 4.76 0.07
N ASP A 65 -11.58 5.30 0.89
CA ASP A 65 -11.20 6.73 0.88
C ASP A 65 -10.62 7.17 -0.48
N ARG A 66 -9.73 6.36 -1.06
CA ARG A 66 -8.92 6.75 -2.22
C ARG A 66 -9.73 7.10 -3.47
N PRO A 67 -10.73 6.31 -3.93
CA PRO A 67 -11.54 6.68 -5.09
C PRO A 67 -12.60 7.73 -4.80
N ILE A 68 -12.99 7.92 -3.54
CA ILE A 68 -14.05 8.86 -3.13
C ILE A 68 -13.52 10.28 -2.99
N ARG A 69 -12.38 10.44 -2.33
CA ARG A 69 -11.80 11.75 -2.00
C ARG A 69 -11.64 12.69 -3.19
N PRO A 70 -11.11 12.28 -4.35
CA PRO A 70 -10.92 13.17 -5.49
C PRO A 70 -12.21 13.61 -6.18
N LEU A 71 -13.37 13.05 -5.81
CA LEU A 71 -14.67 13.40 -6.36
C LEU A 71 -15.41 14.49 -5.56
N PHE A 72 -14.81 14.99 -4.51
CA PHE A 72 -15.29 16.21 -3.87
C PHE A 72 -14.67 17.43 -4.54
N PRO A 73 -15.43 18.49 -4.75
CA PRO A 73 -14.94 19.69 -5.45
C PRO A 73 -13.86 20.41 -4.65
N GLU A 74 -12.96 21.06 -5.37
CA GLU A 74 -11.96 21.95 -4.77
C GLU A 74 -12.65 23.04 -3.93
N GLY A 75 -12.10 23.32 -2.75
CA GLY A 75 -12.68 24.28 -1.81
C GLY A 75 -13.78 23.73 -0.89
N PHE A 76 -14.16 22.46 -1.02
CA PHE A 76 -15.07 21.82 -0.08
C PHE A 76 -14.29 21.35 1.16
N PHE A 77 -14.38 22.09 2.26
CA PHE A 77 -13.63 21.84 3.49
C PHE A 77 -14.51 21.43 4.68
N ASN A 78 -15.78 21.11 4.45
CA ASN A 78 -16.67 20.58 5.46
C ASN A 78 -16.22 19.18 5.89
N GLU A 79 -16.24 18.92 7.19
CA GLU A 79 -15.88 17.61 7.73
C GLU A 79 -16.91 16.55 7.33
N VAL A 80 -16.45 15.46 6.69
CA VAL A 80 -17.27 14.31 6.28
C VAL A 80 -16.75 13.05 6.94
N GLN A 81 -17.65 12.26 7.51
CA GLN A 81 -17.33 10.95 8.06
C GLN A 81 -18.19 9.87 7.40
N ILE A 82 -17.51 8.83 6.93
CA ILE A 82 -18.11 7.60 6.40
C ILE A 82 -17.78 6.47 7.37
N ILE A 83 -18.80 5.73 7.81
CA ILE A 83 -18.61 4.53 8.63
C ILE A 83 -19.28 3.36 7.92
N ALA A 84 -18.48 2.36 7.55
CA ALA A 84 -18.93 1.09 7.00
C ALA A 84 -18.80 -0.01 8.06
N THR A 85 -19.88 -0.65 8.43
CA THR A 85 -19.92 -1.69 9.47
C THR A 85 -20.42 -3.00 8.88
N VAL A 86 -19.64 -4.07 9.00
CA VAL A 86 -20.04 -5.41 8.58
C VAL A 86 -21.01 -5.98 9.61
N MET A 87 -22.25 -6.24 9.16
CA MET A 87 -23.37 -6.68 10.00
C MET A 87 -23.62 -8.18 9.87
N SER A 88 -23.30 -8.76 8.72
CA SER A 88 -23.35 -10.20 8.44
C SER A 88 -22.19 -10.54 7.51
N SER A 89 -21.57 -11.70 7.69
CA SER A 89 -20.40 -12.12 6.92
C SER A 89 -20.58 -13.55 6.40
N ASN A 90 -20.62 -13.69 5.07
CA ASN A 90 -20.42 -14.95 4.40
C ASN A 90 -18.91 -15.18 4.26
N PRO A 91 -18.33 -16.29 4.74
CA PRO A 91 -16.88 -16.53 4.68
C PRO A 91 -16.32 -16.61 3.25
N GLU A 92 -17.17 -16.80 2.25
CA GLU A 92 -16.76 -16.82 0.84
C GLU A 92 -16.83 -15.45 0.16
N VAL A 93 -17.41 -14.42 0.78
CA VAL A 93 -17.64 -13.10 0.17
C VAL A 93 -17.02 -12.00 0.99
N SER A 94 -15.95 -11.39 0.46
CA SER A 94 -15.28 -10.26 1.09
C SER A 94 -16.20 -9.05 1.21
N ALA A 95 -16.16 -8.38 2.36
CA ALA A 95 -17.02 -7.23 2.64
C ALA A 95 -16.52 -5.89 2.07
N ASP A 96 -15.33 -5.84 1.50
CA ASP A 96 -14.72 -4.61 1.00
C ASP A 96 -15.43 -4.01 -0.22
N ILE A 97 -15.83 -4.85 -1.19
CA ILE A 97 -16.57 -4.39 -2.38
C ILE A 97 -17.96 -3.85 -1.99
N PRO A 98 -18.81 -4.60 -1.24
CA PRO A 98 -20.08 -4.04 -0.78
C PRO A 98 -19.92 -2.82 0.13
N ALA A 99 -18.85 -2.71 0.93
CA ALA A 99 -18.56 -1.52 1.73
C ALA A 99 -18.26 -0.29 0.87
N LEU A 100 -17.48 -0.45 -0.21
CA LEU A 100 -17.14 0.64 -1.13
C LEU A 100 -18.39 1.08 -1.92
N ILE A 101 -19.17 0.14 -2.45
CA ILE A 101 -20.44 0.42 -3.14
C ILE A 101 -21.41 1.13 -2.19
N GLY A 102 -21.50 0.67 -0.94
CA GLY A 102 -22.34 1.28 0.08
C GLY A 102 -21.92 2.71 0.45
N ALA A 103 -20.61 2.97 0.52
CA ALA A 103 -20.09 4.31 0.76
C ALA A 103 -20.46 5.27 -0.38
N SER A 104 -20.32 4.82 -1.63
CA SER A 104 -20.73 5.56 -2.81
C SER A 104 -22.24 5.85 -2.81
N ALA A 105 -23.07 4.84 -2.54
CA ALA A 105 -24.52 4.98 -2.47
C ALA A 105 -24.93 5.97 -1.36
N ALA A 106 -24.36 5.85 -0.16
CA ALA A 106 -24.68 6.74 0.95
C ALA A 106 -24.30 8.21 0.64
N LEU A 107 -23.19 8.44 -0.04
CA LEU A 107 -22.79 9.78 -0.51
C LEU A 107 -23.76 10.30 -1.58
N SER A 108 -24.11 9.50 -2.57
CA SER A 108 -25.05 9.89 -3.63
C SER A 108 -26.46 10.22 -3.09
N LEU A 109 -26.86 9.59 -1.98
CA LEU A 109 -28.13 9.88 -1.28
C LEU A 109 -28.07 11.12 -0.38
N SER A 110 -26.87 11.59 0.00
CA SER A 110 -26.70 12.58 1.08
C SER A 110 -26.96 14.03 0.66
N GLY A 111 -27.03 14.32 -0.63
CA GLY A 111 -27.08 15.67 -1.17
C GLY A 111 -25.76 16.45 -1.10
N LEU A 112 -24.67 15.85 -0.57
CA LEU A 112 -23.34 16.46 -0.58
C LEU A 112 -22.84 16.68 -2.01
N PRO A 113 -21.94 17.67 -2.24
CA PRO A 113 -21.35 17.93 -3.55
C PRO A 113 -20.32 16.83 -3.88
N PHE A 114 -20.80 15.68 -4.27
CA PHE A 114 -20.03 14.47 -4.59
C PHE A 114 -20.24 14.13 -6.08
N ASP A 115 -19.15 14.17 -6.85
CA ASP A 115 -19.16 13.92 -8.29
C ASP A 115 -19.04 12.41 -8.62
N GLY A 116 -19.87 11.63 -7.91
CA GLY A 116 -20.03 10.18 -8.11
C GLY A 116 -21.28 9.85 -8.94
N PRO A 117 -21.75 8.61 -8.88
CA PRO A 117 -21.30 7.52 -7.99
C PRO A 117 -20.01 6.84 -8.43
N VAL A 118 -19.43 6.09 -7.49
CA VAL A 118 -18.31 5.17 -7.68
C VAL A 118 -18.81 3.75 -7.66
N GLY A 119 -18.45 2.97 -8.67
CA GLY A 119 -18.56 1.52 -8.64
C GLY A 119 -17.25 0.87 -8.21
N ALA A 120 -17.33 -0.40 -7.85
CA ALA A 120 -16.16 -1.22 -7.54
C ALA A 120 -16.37 -2.67 -7.96
N ALA A 121 -15.27 -3.34 -8.31
CA ALA A 121 -15.26 -4.76 -8.60
C ALA A 121 -13.93 -5.38 -8.17
N ARG A 122 -13.99 -6.65 -7.75
CA ARG A 122 -12.81 -7.50 -7.62
C ARG A 122 -12.68 -8.34 -8.89
N VAL A 123 -11.46 -8.50 -9.37
CA VAL A 123 -11.16 -9.32 -10.55
C VAL A 123 -10.12 -10.37 -10.19
N GLY A 124 -10.46 -11.62 -10.38
CA GLY A 124 -9.55 -12.75 -10.38
C GLY A 124 -9.11 -13.12 -11.79
N PHE A 125 -8.09 -13.98 -11.89
CA PHE A 125 -7.64 -14.56 -13.15
C PHE A 125 -7.35 -16.05 -12.94
N VAL A 126 -8.24 -16.90 -13.42
CA VAL A 126 -8.23 -18.35 -13.21
C VAL A 126 -8.31 -19.05 -14.56
N ASN A 127 -7.40 -19.97 -14.84
CA ASN A 127 -7.34 -20.74 -16.09
C ASN A 127 -7.37 -19.89 -17.38
N GLY A 128 -6.78 -18.70 -17.33
CA GLY A 128 -6.72 -17.80 -18.48
C GLY A 128 -7.93 -16.90 -18.67
N GLU A 129 -8.89 -16.90 -17.74
CA GLU A 129 -10.12 -16.10 -17.82
C GLU A 129 -10.25 -15.15 -16.61
N TYR A 130 -10.84 -13.98 -16.84
CA TYR A 130 -11.19 -13.05 -15.76
C TYR A 130 -12.46 -13.51 -15.04
N VAL A 131 -12.40 -13.47 -13.71
CA VAL A 131 -13.52 -13.81 -12.83
C VAL A 131 -13.96 -12.57 -12.07
N LEU A 132 -15.24 -12.21 -12.17
CA LEU A 132 -15.82 -11.09 -11.44
C LEU A 132 -16.13 -11.49 -10.00
N ASN A 133 -15.68 -10.69 -9.04
CA ASN A 133 -15.95 -10.88 -7.61
C ASN A 133 -15.75 -12.35 -7.16
N PRO A 134 -14.54 -12.92 -7.43
CA PRO A 134 -14.29 -14.32 -7.07
C PRO A 134 -14.48 -14.52 -5.57
N THR A 135 -14.96 -15.69 -5.19
CA THR A 135 -15.07 -16.12 -3.80
C THR A 135 -13.68 -16.25 -3.16
N ASN A 136 -13.63 -16.25 -1.83
CA ASN A 136 -12.37 -16.47 -1.11
C ASN A 136 -11.72 -17.83 -1.43
N SER A 137 -12.55 -18.84 -1.76
CA SER A 137 -12.05 -20.13 -2.23
C SER A 137 -11.46 -20.05 -3.64
N GLU A 138 -12.11 -19.37 -4.57
CA GLU A 138 -11.60 -19.16 -5.95
C GLU A 138 -10.34 -18.32 -5.98
N LEU A 139 -10.20 -17.34 -5.06
CA LEU A 139 -8.99 -16.51 -4.96
C LEU A 139 -7.73 -17.31 -4.62
N LYS A 140 -7.84 -18.46 -3.96
CA LYS A 140 -6.69 -19.33 -3.65
C LYS A 140 -6.04 -19.90 -4.89
N ASP A 141 -6.82 -20.14 -5.94
CA ASP A 141 -6.36 -20.68 -7.22
C ASP A 141 -6.17 -19.59 -8.29
N SER A 142 -6.43 -18.33 -7.93
CA SER A 142 -6.31 -17.19 -8.83
C SER A 142 -4.88 -16.66 -8.91
N ALA A 143 -4.40 -16.41 -10.12
CA ALA A 143 -3.13 -15.71 -10.36
C ALA A 143 -3.23 -14.19 -10.18
N LEU A 144 -4.43 -13.67 -9.93
CA LEU A 144 -4.70 -12.23 -9.74
C LEU A 144 -5.72 -12.01 -8.63
N ASN A 145 -5.46 -11.03 -7.80
CA ASN A 145 -6.42 -10.44 -6.89
C ASN A 145 -6.35 -8.92 -7.09
N LEU A 146 -7.27 -8.38 -7.89
CA LEU A 146 -7.29 -6.98 -8.28
C LEU A 146 -8.61 -6.34 -7.86
N VAL A 147 -8.54 -5.19 -7.22
CA VAL A 147 -9.70 -4.32 -6.97
C VAL A 147 -9.58 -3.10 -7.87
N VAL A 148 -10.65 -2.80 -8.58
CA VAL A 148 -10.80 -1.59 -9.38
C VAL A 148 -12.02 -0.82 -8.91
N ALA A 149 -11.89 0.51 -8.81
CA ALA A 149 -12.98 1.42 -8.51
C ALA A 149 -12.92 2.64 -9.43
N GLY A 150 -14.07 3.19 -9.75
CA GLY A 150 -14.17 4.35 -10.64
C GLY A 150 -15.60 4.79 -10.86
N THR A 151 -15.74 5.84 -11.67
CA THR A 151 -17.03 6.39 -12.12
C THR A 151 -17.50 5.67 -13.39
N GLU A 152 -18.61 6.12 -13.95
CA GLU A 152 -19.14 5.63 -15.22
C GLU A 152 -18.08 5.72 -16.35
N THR A 153 -17.33 6.81 -16.40
CA THR A 153 -16.41 7.11 -17.50
C THR A 153 -14.95 6.88 -17.19
N ALA A 154 -14.58 6.66 -15.91
CA ALA A 154 -13.19 6.74 -15.49
C ALA A 154 -12.82 5.72 -14.40
N VAL A 155 -11.66 5.09 -14.56
CA VAL A 155 -10.98 4.38 -13.48
C VAL A 155 -10.31 5.42 -12.56
N LEU A 156 -10.52 5.29 -11.24
CA LEU A 156 -9.95 6.18 -10.22
C LEU A 156 -8.93 5.48 -9.34
N MET A 157 -9.12 4.20 -9.07
CA MET A 157 -8.25 3.45 -8.17
C MET A 157 -8.11 2.01 -8.65
N VAL A 158 -6.88 1.51 -8.60
CA VAL A 158 -6.58 0.09 -8.76
C VAL A 158 -5.62 -0.35 -7.67
N GLU A 159 -5.85 -1.54 -7.13
CA GLU A 159 -4.95 -2.19 -6.19
C GLU A 159 -4.90 -3.69 -6.46
N SER A 160 -3.71 -4.27 -6.60
CA SER A 160 -3.59 -5.68 -6.95
C SER A 160 -2.38 -6.37 -6.35
N GLU A 161 -2.52 -7.69 -6.24
CA GLU A 161 -1.42 -8.66 -6.17
C GLU A 161 -1.56 -9.64 -7.33
N ALA A 162 -0.45 -10.07 -7.91
CA ALA A 162 -0.43 -10.92 -9.08
C ALA A 162 0.76 -11.92 -9.05
N MET A 163 0.58 -13.04 -9.75
CA MET A 163 1.59 -14.09 -9.87
C MET A 163 2.37 -13.92 -11.18
N GLU A 164 3.18 -12.85 -11.26
CA GLU A 164 4.02 -12.54 -12.44
C GLU A 164 3.22 -12.42 -13.75
N LEU A 165 2.07 -11.73 -13.71
CA LEU A 165 1.21 -11.58 -14.89
C LEU A 165 1.75 -10.50 -15.86
N PRO A 166 1.62 -10.72 -17.18
CA PRO A 166 1.96 -9.73 -18.20
C PRO A 166 1.12 -8.45 -18.06
N GLU A 167 1.66 -7.34 -18.54
CA GLU A 167 1.04 -6.01 -18.46
C GLU A 167 -0.30 -5.93 -19.21
N ASP A 168 -0.45 -6.63 -20.30
CA ASP A 168 -1.70 -6.71 -21.08
C ASP A 168 -2.82 -7.44 -20.34
N ILE A 169 -2.49 -8.50 -19.60
CA ILE A 169 -3.44 -9.19 -18.70
C ILE A 169 -3.86 -8.28 -17.57
N MET A 170 -2.91 -7.53 -16.97
CA MET A 170 -3.22 -6.57 -15.90
C MET A 170 -4.16 -5.46 -16.40
N LEU A 171 -3.87 -4.89 -17.57
CA LEU A 171 -4.70 -3.87 -18.20
C LEU A 171 -6.09 -4.43 -18.55
N GLY A 172 -6.15 -5.63 -19.10
CA GLY A 172 -7.41 -6.32 -19.42
C GLY A 172 -8.28 -6.53 -18.19
N ALA A 173 -7.67 -6.88 -17.05
CA ALA A 173 -8.38 -7.02 -15.78
C ALA A 173 -8.99 -5.71 -15.28
N VAL A 174 -8.26 -4.59 -15.40
CA VAL A 174 -8.78 -3.26 -15.05
C VAL A 174 -9.98 -2.89 -15.92
N VAL A 175 -9.87 -3.08 -17.24
CA VAL A 175 -10.96 -2.80 -18.20
C VAL A 175 -12.17 -3.70 -17.94
N PHE A 176 -11.95 -5.00 -17.70
CA PHE A 176 -13.00 -5.95 -17.36
C PHE A 176 -13.76 -5.51 -16.10
N GLY A 177 -13.05 -5.25 -15.01
CA GLY A 177 -13.65 -4.82 -13.75
C GLY A 177 -14.41 -3.50 -13.88
N HIS A 178 -13.84 -2.51 -14.59
CA HIS A 178 -14.51 -1.23 -14.85
C HIS A 178 -15.81 -1.40 -15.65
N THR A 179 -15.81 -2.30 -16.65
CA THR A 179 -17.02 -2.60 -17.42
C THR A 179 -18.08 -3.28 -16.55
N GLN A 180 -17.69 -4.25 -15.72
CA GLN A 180 -18.64 -5.02 -14.91
C GLN A 180 -19.24 -4.19 -13.76
N MET A 181 -18.50 -3.27 -13.16
CA MET A 181 -19.00 -2.46 -12.05
C MET A 181 -20.05 -1.41 -12.47
N GLN A 182 -20.27 -1.19 -13.77
CA GLN A 182 -21.28 -0.26 -14.28
C GLN A 182 -22.69 -0.60 -13.80
N ALA A 183 -22.97 -1.88 -13.56
CA ALA A 183 -24.25 -2.31 -13.00
C ALA A 183 -24.51 -1.74 -11.59
N ALA A 184 -23.46 -1.66 -10.75
CA ALA A 184 -23.57 -1.04 -9.43
C ALA A 184 -23.77 0.48 -9.53
N ILE A 185 -23.08 1.15 -10.46
CA ILE A 185 -23.24 2.59 -10.72
C ILE A 185 -24.68 2.91 -11.15
N SER A 186 -25.24 2.14 -12.09
CA SER A 186 -26.63 2.32 -12.54
C SER A 186 -27.61 2.15 -11.39
N ALA A 187 -27.45 1.11 -10.55
CA ALA A 187 -28.31 0.88 -9.40
C ALA A 187 -28.22 2.00 -8.34
N ILE A 188 -27.03 2.59 -8.14
CA ILE A 188 -26.87 3.72 -7.23
C ILE A 188 -27.58 4.96 -7.78
N ASN A 189 -27.47 5.22 -9.09
CA ASN A 189 -28.17 6.35 -9.73
C ASN A 189 -29.69 6.21 -9.59
N GLU A 190 -30.25 5.02 -9.89
CA GLU A 190 -31.68 4.74 -9.71
C GLU A 190 -32.12 4.97 -8.26
N LEU A 191 -31.33 4.50 -7.29
CA LEU A 191 -31.62 4.69 -5.87
C LEU A 191 -31.55 6.17 -5.46
N ALA A 192 -30.60 6.92 -5.99
CA ALA A 192 -30.47 8.34 -5.72
C ALA A 192 -31.62 9.16 -6.32
N ASP A 193 -32.11 8.78 -7.50
CA ASP A 193 -33.30 9.38 -8.13
C ASP A 193 -34.58 9.14 -7.31
N GLU A 194 -34.70 7.97 -6.67
CA GLU A 194 -35.89 7.62 -5.87
C GLU A 194 -35.87 8.20 -4.46
N ALA A 195 -34.70 8.26 -3.81
CA ALA A 195 -34.58 8.48 -2.37
C ALA A 195 -33.47 9.46 -1.96
N GLY A 196 -32.83 10.12 -2.92
CA GLY A 196 -31.78 11.12 -2.64
C GLY A 196 -32.34 12.33 -1.89
N ALA A 197 -31.52 12.90 -1.00
CA ALA A 197 -31.81 14.17 -0.36
C ALA A 197 -31.60 15.34 -1.35
N ASP A 198 -32.22 16.47 -1.06
CA ASP A 198 -31.96 17.71 -1.78
C ASP A 198 -30.45 18.05 -1.72
N ALA A 199 -29.94 18.60 -2.82
CA ALA A 199 -28.55 19.05 -2.89
C ALA A 199 -28.27 20.12 -1.82
N TRP A 200 -27.09 20.04 -1.21
CA TRP A 200 -26.63 21.09 -0.29
C TRP A 200 -26.53 22.43 -1.04
N ASP A 201 -26.89 23.48 -0.33
CA ASP A 201 -26.67 24.87 -0.77
C ASP A 201 -25.17 25.22 -0.57
N TRP A 202 -24.33 24.61 -1.42
CA TRP A 202 -22.88 24.82 -1.44
C TRP A 202 -22.45 25.12 -2.87
N GLU A 203 -21.77 26.24 -3.02
CA GLU A 203 -21.16 26.64 -4.29
C GLU A 203 -19.68 26.94 -4.05
N PRO A 204 -18.81 26.60 -5.01
CA PRO A 204 -17.40 27.01 -4.94
C PRO A 204 -17.35 28.55 -4.96
N LEU A 205 -16.42 29.12 -4.19
CA LEU A 205 -16.17 30.56 -4.25
C LEU A 205 -15.82 30.94 -5.69
N ALA A 206 -16.45 31.98 -6.17
CA ALA A 206 -16.14 32.55 -7.47
C ALA A 206 -14.66 32.97 -7.51
N GLU A 207 -13.97 32.66 -8.59
CA GLU A 207 -12.56 33.03 -8.75
C GLU A 207 -12.42 34.56 -8.86
N ASP A 208 -11.61 35.12 -7.98
CA ASP A 208 -11.24 36.55 -8.08
C ASP A 208 -10.11 36.68 -9.11
N ALA A 209 -10.49 36.98 -10.35
CA ALA A 209 -9.56 37.16 -11.46
C ALA A 209 -8.49 38.23 -11.18
N ALA A 210 -8.85 39.30 -10.46
CA ALA A 210 -7.91 40.36 -10.12
C ALA A 210 -6.86 39.89 -9.11
N MET A 211 -7.28 39.08 -8.12
CA MET A 211 -6.37 38.42 -7.16
C MET A 211 -5.45 37.46 -7.88
N VAL A 212 -5.96 36.60 -8.78
CA VAL A 212 -5.17 35.63 -9.56
C VAL A 212 -4.11 36.33 -10.42
N GLU A 213 -4.46 37.39 -11.15
CA GLU A 213 -3.50 38.15 -11.95
C GLU A 213 -2.43 38.83 -11.07
N ARG A 214 -2.82 39.38 -9.91
CA ARG A 214 -1.87 39.96 -8.96
C ARG A 214 -0.93 38.89 -8.38
N LEU A 215 -1.46 37.73 -8.02
CA LEU A 215 -0.67 36.57 -7.55
C LEU A 215 0.34 36.14 -8.60
N LYS A 216 -0.09 36.00 -9.85
CA LYS A 216 0.75 35.65 -10.98
C LYS A 216 1.90 36.63 -11.15
N ALA A 217 1.62 37.93 -11.12
CA ALA A 217 2.65 38.98 -11.21
C ALA A 217 3.65 38.93 -10.05
N LEU A 218 3.23 38.51 -8.84
CA LEU A 218 4.10 38.43 -7.66
C LEU A 218 4.94 37.15 -7.60
N ALA A 219 4.44 36.03 -8.12
CA ALA A 219 5.00 34.71 -7.82
C ALA A 219 5.50 33.93 -9.03
N GLU A 220 4.99 34.14 -10.25
CA GLU A 220 5.28 33.24 -11.40
C GLU A 220 6.77 33.19 -11.74
N ASP A 221 7.43 34.33 -11.88
CA ASP A 221 8.87 34.40 -12.21
C ASP A 221 9.72 33.77 -11.10
N GLY A 222 9.37 34.01 -9.85
CA GLY A 222 10.05 33.43 -8.70
C GLY A 222 9.90 31.91 -8.64
N LEU A 223 8.72 31.39 -8.93
CA LEU A 223 8.46 29.95 -9.03
C LEU A 223 9.24 29.29 -10.17
N GLN A 224 9.27 29.93 -11.36
CA GLN A 224 10.08 29.45 -12.49
C GLN A 224 11.55 29.37 -12.14
N GLN A 225 12.11 30.36 -11.42
CA GLN A 225 13.48 30.34 -10.96
C GLN A 225 13.73 29.27 -9.90
N ALA A 226 12.82 29.13 -8.91
CA ALA A 226 12.92 28.12 -7.86
C ALA A 226 12.94 26.69 -8.43
N TYR A 227 12.08 26.39 -9.41
CA TYR A 227 12.02 25.09 -10.07
C TYR A 227 13.16 24.79 -11.06
N ASN A 228 14.10 25.73 -11.26
CA ASN A 228 15.39 25.45 -11.90
C ASN A 228 16.44 24.91 -10.92
N ILE A 229 16.21 24.99 -9.61
CA ILE A 229 17.10 24.45 -8.58
C ILE A 229 16.90 22.94 -8.45
N LYS A 230 17.91 22.17 -8.81
CA LYS A 230 17.84 20.70 -8.84
C LYS A 230 17.82 20.07 -7.45
N GLN A 231 18.55 20.65 -6.49
CA GLN A 231 18.68 20.13 -5.13
C GLN A 231 17.40 20.43 -4.33
N LYS A 232 16.78 19.38 -3.76
CA LYS A 232 15.44 19.43 -3.12
C LYS A 232 15.33 20.51 -2.04
N GLN A 233 16.22 20.51 -1.06
CA GLN A 233 16.13 21.42 0.10
C GLN A 233 16.25 22.90 -0.33
N ALA A 234 17.17 23.20 -1.23
CA ALA A 234 17.34 24.55 -1.75
C ALA A 234 16.13 24.98 -2.62
N ARG A 235 15.55 24.07 -3.40
CA ARG A 235 14.33 24.32 -4.18
C ARG A 235 13.16 24.61 -3.26
N MET A 236 12.92 23.76 -2.25
CA MET A 236 11.85 23.96 -1.28
C MET A 236 11.98 25.31 -0.56
N ALA A 237 13.16 25.66 -0.10
CA ALA A 237 13.41 26.96 0.55
C ALA A 237 13.10 28.14 -0.38
N ALA A 238 13.48 28.04 -1.67
CA ALA A 238 13.17 29.09 -2.66
C ALA A 238 11.67 29.19 -2.94
N VAL A 239 10.95 28.08 -3.06
CA VAL A 239 9.49 28.07 -3.22
C VAL A 239 8.81 28.67 -1.99
N ASP A 240 9.25 28.30 -0.78
CA ASP A 240 8.71 28.85 0.48
C ASP A 240 8.94 30.34 0.63
N GLU A 241 10.06 30.87 0.14
CA GLU A 241 10.35 32.30 0.12
C GLU A 241 9.36 33.03 -0.81
N VAL A 242 9.13 32.51 -2.03
CA VAL A 242 8.16 33.07 -2.99
C VAL A 242 6.75 33.03 -2.40
N ARG A 243 6.35 31.91 -1.83
CA ARG A 243 5.06 31.71 -1.17
C ARG A 243 4.83 32.71 -0.04
N SER A 244 5.82 32.83 0.85
CA SER A 244 5.73 33.74 2.00
C SER A 244 5.58 35.21 1.58
N LYS A 245 6.30 35.65 0.55
CA LYS A 245 6.17 36.99 -0.02
C LYS A 245 4.77 37.24 -0.62
N ALA A 246 4.28 36.28 -1.42
CA ALA A 246 2.96 36.38 -2.04
C ALA A 246 1.85 36.43 -0.98
N PHE A 247 1.92 35.59 0.05
CA PHE A 247 0.92 35.55 1.11
C PHE A 247 0.96 36.79 2.00
N ALA A 248 2.13 37.36 2.28
CA ALA A 248 2.23 38.63 3.02
C ALA A 248 1.56 39.82 2.31
N GLU A 249 1.52 39.77 0.97
CA GLU A 249 0.91 40.82 0.14
C GLU A 249 -0.60 40.61 -0.12
N LEU A 250 -1.07 39.36 -0.11
CA LEU A 250 -2.41 39.00 -0.55
C LEU A 250 -3.33 38.57 0.61
N ILE A 251 -2.81 38.09 1.72
CA ILE A 251 -3.59 37.65 2.88
C ILE A 251 -3.45 38.66 4.00
N SER A 252 -4.53 39.39 4.28
CA SER A 252 -4.57 40.34 5.40
C SER A 252 -4.99 39.67 6.70
N ALA A 253 -4.64 40.26 7.84
CA ALA A 253 -4.91 39.69 9.17
C ALA A 253 -6.43 39.59 9.51
N ASP A 254 -7.26 40.38 8.84
CA ASP A 254 -8.72 40.43 8.97
C ASP A 254 -9.47 39.61 7.91
N MET A 255 -8.74 38.98 6.98
CA MET A 255 -9.31 38.10 5.96
C MET A 255 -9.89 36.84 6.60
N ASP A 256 -11.10 36.44 6.19
CA ASP A 256 -11.70 35.21 6.66
C ASP A 256 -10.93 33.98 6.13
N THR A 257 -11.12 32.85 6.81
CA THR A 257 -10.41 31.60 6.49
C THR A 257 -10.67 31.11 5.07
N VAL A 258 -11.90 31.28 4.57
CA VAL A 258 -12.28 30.81 3.23
C VAL A 258 -11.58 31.62 2.15
N ALA A 259 -11.58 32.93 2.27
CA ALA A 259 -10.88 33.83 1.36
C ALA A 259 -9.35 33.60 1.39
N ALA A 260 -8.77 33.41 2.59
CA ALA A 260 -7.35 33.11 2.73
C ALA A 260 -6.97 31.77 2.07
N ASN A 261 -7.81 30.74 2.21
CA ASN A 261 -7.61 29.45 1.54
C ASN A 261 -7.70 29.58 0.02
N HIS A 262 -8.58 30.43 -0.49
CA HIS A 262 -8.67 30.71 -1.94
C HIS A 262 -7.35 31.22 -2.52
N VAL A 263 -6.67 32.12 -1.79
CA VAL A 263 -5.31 32.60 -2.18
C VAL A 263 -4.31 31.47 -2.18
N LYS A 264 -4.35 30.58 -1.18
CA LYS A 264 -3.44 29.44 -1.08
C LYS A 264 -3.68 28.43 -2.21
N ASP A 265 -4.93 28.14 -2.52
CA ASP A 265 -5.32 27.24 -3.62
C ASP A 265 -4.91 27.82 -4.98
N ALA A 266 -5.11 29.14 -5.19
CA ALA A 266 -4.63 29.83 -6.37
C ALA A 266 -3.10 29.76 -6.52
N PHE A 267 -2.36 29.91 -5.41
CA PHE A 267 -0.90 29.75 -5.41
C PHE A 267 -0.51 28.31 -5.80
N HIS A 268 -1.18 27.32 -5.24
CA HIS A 268 -0.91 25.91 -5.57
C HIS A 268 -1.19 25.63 -7.06
N ARG A 269 -2.30 26.15 -7.61
CA ARG A 269 -2.59 26.03 -9.05
C ARG A 269 -1.53 26.71 -9.92
N LEU A 270 -1.04 27.88 -9.53
CA LEU A 270 0.04 28.58 -10.24
C LEU A 270 1.34 27.77 -10.21
N GLU A 271 1.72 27.26 -9.03
CA GLU A 271 2.88 26.41 -8.82
C GLU A 271 2.80 25.15 -9.68
N ALA A 272 1.65 24.45 -9.63
CA ALA A 272 1.38 23.30 -10.47
C ALA A 272 1.49 23.63 -11.96
N GLY A 273 0.92 24.76 -12.40
CA GLY A 273 0.98 25.22 -13.77
C GLY A 273 2.41 25.43 -14.27
N VAL A 274 3.29 26.00 -13.47
CA VAL A 274 4.72 26.19 -13.81
C VAL A 274 5.41 24.86 -14.08
N VAL A 275 5.26 23.89 -13.18
CA VAL A 275 5.90 22.56 -13.30
C VAL A 275 5.28 21.75 -14.45
N ARG A 276 3.95 21.72 -14.55
CA ARG A 276 3.19 20.97 -15.56
C ARG A 276 3.48 21.47 -16.98
N ASN A 277 3.47 22.78 -17.20
CA ASN A 277 3.77 23.39 -18.50
C ASN A 277 5.23 23.13 -18.92
N ARG A 278 6.18 23.15 -17.99
CA ARG A 278 7.56 22.81 -18.26
C ARG A 278 7.69 21.39 -18.84
N ILE A 279 7.05 20.42 -18.21
CA ILE A 279 7.09 19.01 -18.63
C ILE A 279 6.40 18.82 -19.98
N LEU A 280 5.19 19.37 -20.14
CA LEU A 280 4.41 19.24 -21.38
C LEU A 280 5.01 19.96 -22.59
N SER A 281 5.88 20.96 -22.36
CA SER A 281 6.64 21.63 -23.42
C SER A 281 7.94 20.91 -23.80
N GLY A 282 8.20 19.73 -23.21
CA GLY A 282 9.40 18.93 -23.51
C GLY A 282 10.68 19.45 -22.86
N GLN A 283 10.59 20.37 -21.89
CA GLN A 283 11.72 20.82 -21.11
C GLN A 283 12.13 19.73 -20.07
N PRO A 284 13.36 19.74 -19.57
CA PRO A 284 13.79 18.84 -18.51
C PRO A 284 12.91 18.96 -17.27
N ARG A 285 12.69 17.85 -16.58
CA ARG A 285 12.02 17.78 -15.27
C ARG A 285 12.76 18.64 -14.24
N ILE A 286 12.15 18.82 -13.07
CA ILE A 286 12.68 19.70 -12.02
C ILE A 286 14.08 19.29 -11.49
N ASP A 287 14.46 18.04 -11.63
CA ASP A 287 15.78 17.51 -11.32
C ASP A 287 16.73 17.40 -12.55
N GLY A 288 16.25 17.80 -13.72
CA GLY A 288 17.00 17.84 -14.96
C GLY A 288 16.94 16.57 -15.81
N ARG A 289 16.18 15.53 -15.37
CA ARG A 289 15.96 14.31 -16.16
C ARG A 289 14.93 14.53 -17.29
N ASP A 290 14.91 13.60 -18.23
CA ASP A 290 13.82 13.41 -19.16
C ASP A 290 12.65 12.63 -18.49
N THR A 291 11.62 12.31 -19.27
CA THR A 291 10.43 11.61 -18.75
C THR A 291 10.64 10.11 -18.51
N ARG A 292 11.75 9.51 -18.94
CA ARG A 292 12.00 8.06 -18.92
C ARG A 292 13.14 7.63 -18.01
N THR A 293 14.08 8.51 -17.70
CA THR A 293 15.27 8.18 -16.94
C THR A 293 14.95 7.93 -15.47
N VAL A 294 15.40 6.78 -14.95
CA VAL A 294 15.38 6.44 -13.52
C VAL A 294 16.57 7.13 -12.82
N ARG A 295 16.38 7.62 -11.60
CA ARG A 295 17.46 8.21 -10.79
C ARG A 295 18.59 7.21 -10.53
N PRO A 296 19.81 7.66 -10.28
CA PRO A 296 20.92 6.79 -9.89
C PRO A 296 20.57 5.91 -8.70
N ILE A 297 20.94 4.62 -8.77
CA ILE A 297 20.70 3.63 -7.74
C ILE A 297 22.01 3.16 -7.15
N THR A 298 22.10 3.08 -5.84
CA THR A 298 23.18 2.44 -5.10
C THR A 298 22.62 1.38 -4.15
N ILE A 299 23.31 0.25 -4.05
CA ILE A 299 22.90 -0.91 -3.27
C ILE A 299 24.06 -1.37 -2.39
N ARG A 300 23.76 -1.65 -1.12
CA ARG A 300 24.69 -2.31 -0.20
C ARG A 300 23.92 -3.35 0.59
N THR A 301 24.44 -4.56 0.67
CA THR A 301 23.89 -5.65 1.51
C THR A 301 24.83 -5.93 2.69
N GLY A 302 24.34 -6.64 3.70
CA GLY A 302 25.11 -6.97 4.89
C GLY A 302 25.53 -5.75 5.71
N VAL A 303 24.76 -4.65 5.67
CA VAL A 303 25.13 -3.37 6.32
C VAL A 303 25.01 -3.40 7.84
N LEU A 304 24.22 -4.32 8.39
CA LEU A 304 24.00 -4.49 9.82
C LEU A 304 24.55 -5.85 10.28
N PRO A 305 25.66 -5.88 11.02
CA PRO A 305 26.45 -7.12 11.20
C PRO A 305 25.79 -8.19 12.07
N ARG A 306 24.78 -7.86 12.87
CA ARG A 306 24.10 -8.81 13.76
C ARG A 306 22.71 -9.22 13.31
N THR A 307 22.20 -8.63 12.23
CA THR A 307 20.91 -9.02 11.65
C THR A 307 21.02 -10.29 10.80
N HIS A 308 19.90 -10.90 10.46
CA HIS A 308 19.92 -12.09 9.63
C HIS A 308 20.13 -11.75 8.16
N GLY A 309 19.60 -10.62 7.68
CA GLY A 309 19.88 -10.01 6.39
C GLY A 309 19.55 -8.53 6.42
N SER A 310 20.29 -7.72 5.65
CA SER A 310 20.06 -6.27 5.58
C SER A 310 20.48 -5.72 4.23
N ALA A 311 19.72 -4.74 3.73
CA ALA A 311 20.03 -4.03 2.51
C ALA A 311 19.79 -2.52 2.68
N LEU A 312 20.72 -1.72 2.21
CA LEU A 312 20.55 -0.29 2.02
C LEU A 312 20.35 -0.02 0.54
N PHE A 313 19.13 0.35 0.18
CA PHE A 313 18.74 0.69 -1.19
C PHE A 313 18.54 2.21 -1.29
N THR A 314 19.27 2.84 -2.19
CA THR A 314 19.17 4.28 -2.42
C THR A 314 18.86 4.55 -3.89
N ARG A 315 17.84 5.35 -4.16
CA ARG A 315 17.46 5.81 -5.49
C ARG A 315 17.34 7.34 -5.46
N GLY A 316 18.39 8.04 -5.95
CA GLY A 316 18.49 9.48 -5.79
C GLY A 316 18.41 9.89 -4.32
N GLU A 317 17.44 10.74 -3.98
CA GLU A 317 17.17 11.23 -2.62
C GLU A 317 16.07 10.39 -1.91
N THR A 318 16.00 9.10 -2.20
CA THR A 318 15.11 8.16 -1.49
C THR A 318 15.92 6.97 -1.04
N GLN A 319 15.94 6.71 0.26
CA GLN A 319 16.75 5.66 0.87
C GLN A 319 15.93 4.82 1.84
N ALA A 320 16.04 3.50 1.71
CA ALA A 320 15.45 2.51 2.60
C ALA A 320 16.52 1.58 3.17
N LEU A 321 16.62 1.51 4.48
CA LEU A 321 17.37 0.48 5.20
C LEU A 321 16.39 -0.65 5.52
N VAL A 322 16.54 -1.79 4.85
CA VAL A 322 15.60 -2.90 4.97
C VAL A 322 16.27 -4.08 5.64
N VAL A 323 15.62 -4.63 6.65
CA VAL A 323 16.17 -5.67 7.53
C VAL A 323 15.25 -6.88 7.52
N THR A 324 15.83 -8.05 7.27
CA THR A 324 15.14 -9.34 7.35
C THR A 324 15.54 -10.09 8.62
N THR A 325 14.54 -10.60 9.33
CA THR A 325 14.69 -11.52 10.46
C THR A 325 14.01 -12.83 10.13
N LEU A 326 14.73 -13.93 10.35
CA LEU A 326 14.22 -15.29 10.20
C LEU A 326 13.82 -15.82 11.57
N GLY A 327 12.63 -16.39 11.65
CA GLY A 327 12.09 -17.02 12.84
C GLY A 327 11.64 -18.44 12.57
N THR A 328 11.02 -19.05 13.57
CA THR A 328 10.46 -20.40 13.54
C THR A 328 8.95 -20.36 13.24
N GLY A 329 8.31 -21.52 13.13
CA GLY A 329 6.85 -21.60 12.98
C GLY A 329 6.06 -21.01 14.17
N ARG A 330 6.69 -20.86 15.35
CA ARG A 330 6.06 -20.22 16.51
C ARG A 330 5.99 -18.68 16.40
N ASP A 331 6.80 -18.13 15.52
CA ASP A 331 6.86 -16.69 15.27
C ASP A 331 5.90 -16.25 14.15
N GLU A 332 5.13 -17.19 13.57
CA GLU A 332 4.08 -16.87 12.60
C GLU A 332 3.04 -15.95 13.23
N GLN A 333 2.63 -14.93 12.48
CA GLN A 333 1.58 -14.01 12.91
C GLN A 333 0.22 -14.71 12.83
N THR A 334 -0.49 -14.79 13.95
CA THR A 334 -1.89 -15.23 13.96
C THR A 334 -2.80 -14.08 13.57
N ILE A 335 -3.60 -14.29 12.52
CA ILE A 335 -4.61 -13.34 12.05
C ILE A 335 -5.98 -13.91 12.35
N ASP A 336 -6.76 -13.17 13.14
CA ASP A 336 -8.15 -13.50 13.47
C ASP A 336 -9.08 -12.63 12.62
N ALA A 337 -9.44 -13.15 11.45
CA ALA A 337 -10.34 -12.49 10.49
C ALA A 337 -11.79 -12.99 10.65
N LEU A 338 -12.75 -12.31 10.02
CA LEU A 338 -14.16 -12.76 10.04
C LEU A 338 -14.32 -14.14 9.38
N GLU A 339 -13.57 -14.40 8.33
CA GLU A 339 -13.58 -15.68 7.59
C GLU A 339 -12.96 -16.83 8.38
N GLY A 340 -12.18 -16.53 9.42
CA GLY A 340 -11.50 -17.52 10.26
C GLY A 340 -10.14 -17.05 10.75
N SER A 341 -9.52 -17.90 11.58
CA SER A 341 -8.16 -17.64 12.07
C SER A 341 -7.15 -18.40 11.22
N TYR A 342 -6.07 -17.73 10.81
CA TYR A 342 -4.98 -18.33 10.06
C TYR A 342 -3.62 -17.75 10.47
N SER A 343 -2.54 -18.46 10.12
CA SER A 343 -1.18 -18.03 10.36
C SER A 343 -0.53 -17.48 9.11
N ASP A 344 0.21 -16.38 9.26
CA ASP A 344 1.00 -15.77 8.21
C ASP A 344 2.48 -15.83 8.57
N ARG A 345 3.27 -16.48 7.71
CA ARG A 345 4.73 -16.64 7.90
C ARG A 345 5.56 -15.53 7.29
N PHE A 346 4.95 -14.63 6.52
CA PHE A 346 5.65 -13.51 5.90
C PHE A 346 5.05 -12.19 6.35
N MET A 347 5.83 -11.43 7.09
CA MET A 347 5.47 -10.11 7.59
C MET A 347 6.36 -9.05 6.94
N LEU A 348 5.77 -7.93 6.51
CA LEU A 348 6.53 -6.77 6.07
C LEU A 348 5.96 -5.52 6.72
N HIS A 349 6.81 -4.84 7.49
CA HIS A 349 6.48 -3.61 8.17
C HIS A 349 7.28 -2.44 7.58
N TYR A 350 6.63 -1.31 7.43
CA TYR A 350 7.19 -0.11 6.83
C TYR A 350 7.09 1.03 7.83
N ASN A 351 8.21 1.71 8.06
CA ASN A 351 8.32 2.85 8.96
C ASN A 351 8.85 4.06 8.20
N MET A 352 8.14 5.19 8.32
CA MET A 352 8.54 6.47 7.74
C MET A 352 8.54 7.54 8.84
N PRO A 353 9.61 7.61 9.62
CA PRO A 353 9.73 8.61 10.69
C PRO A 353 9.85 10.02 10.10
N PRO A 354 9.51 11.06 10.88
CA PRO A 354 9.50 12.45 10.39
C PRO A 354 10.81 12.93 9.78
N TYR A 355 11.94 12.47 10.28
CA TYR A 355 13.25 12.85 9.73
C TYR A 355 13.45 12.42 8.27
N ALA A 356 12.72 11.42 7.78
CA ALA A 356 12.83 10.96 6.39
C ALA A 356 12.40 12.04 5.39
N THR A 357 11.58 13.00 5.80
CA THR A 357 11.19 14.19 5.02
C THR A 357 11.87 15.48 5.50
N GLY A 358 12.77 15.39 6.48
CA GLY A 358 13.45 16.55 7.07
C GLY A 358 12.59 17.30 8.09
N GLU A 359 11.56 16.65 8.62
CA GLU A 359 10.62 17.24 9.58
C GLU A 359 10.84 16.73 11.00
N THR A 360 10.31 17.47 11.96
CA THR A 360 10.12 17.02 13.33
C THR A 360 8.66 16.59 13.52
N GLY A 361 8.40 15.57 14.34
CA GLY A 361 7.04 15.12 14.55
C GLY A 361 6.92 14.02 15.59
N ARG A 362 5.68 13.65 15.91
CA ARG A 362 5.39 12.59 16.88
C ARG A 362 5.77 11.22 16.30
N VAL A 363 6.55 10.47 17.07
CA VAL A 363 6.84 9.06 16.82
C VAL A 363 5.92 8.21 17.69
N GLY A 364 5.29 7.19 17.13
CA GLY A 364 4.33 6.35 17.85
C GLY A 364 3.85 5.17 17.00
N SER A 365 2.58 4.81 17.13
CA SER A 365 1.97 3.73 16.34
C SER A 365 2.00 4.04 14.84
N PRO A 366 2.09 3.00 13.98
CA PRO A 366 2.07 3.18 12.53
C PRO A 366 0.82 3.94 12.07
N LYS A 367 1.01 4.89 11.17
CA LYS A 367 -0.09 5.64 10.54
C LYS A 367 -0.74 4.79 9.43
N ARG A 368 -1.97 5.11 9.07
CA ARG A 368 -2.71 4.43 7.96
C ARG A 368 -1.88 4.35 6.67
N ARG A 369 -1.10 5.40 6.35
CA ARG A 369 -0.21 5.44 5.18
C ARG A 369 0.92 4.41 5.27
N GLU A 370 1.52 4.27 6.44
CA GLU A 370 2.61 3.30 6.67
C GLU A 370 2.11 1.86 6.52
N ILE A 371 0.93 1.55 7.07
CA ILE A 371 0.26 0.25 6.90
C ILE A 371 0.02 -0.04 5.40
N GLY A 372 -0.51 0.93 4.65
CA GLY A 372 -0.76 0.79 3.22
C GLY A 372 0.51 0.56 2.40
N HIS A 373 1.58 1.31 2.67
CA HIS A 373 2.88 1.15 2.00
C HIS A 373 3.53 -0.19 2.32
N GLY A 374 3.47 -0.64 3.57
CA GLY A 374 3.95 -1.95 3.98
C GLY A 374 3.20 -3.08 3.27
N ARG A 375 1.87 -2.97 3.18
CA ARG A 375 1.04 -3.98 2.50
C ARG A 375 1.35 -4.07 1.00
N LEU A 376 1.55 -2.95 0.34
CA LEU A 376 1.94 -2.93 -1.08
C LEU A 376 3.29 -3.61 -1.31
N ALA A 377 4.29 -3.30 -0.48
CA ALA A 377 5.60 -3.93 -0.56
C ALA A 377 5.53 -5.44 -0.24
N LYS A 378 4.72 -5.85 0.72
CA LYS A 378 4.45 -7.25 1.04
C LYS A 378 3.87 -8.00 -0.16
N ARG A 379 2.80 -7.49 -0.77
CA ARG A 379 2.15 -8.08 -1.96
C ARG A 379 3.13 -8.25 -3.12
N ALA A 380 3.99 -7.24 -3.33
CA ALA A 380 4.98 -7.27 -4.41
C ALA A 380 5.95 -8.46 -4.31
N LEU A 381 6.29 -8.89 -3.09
CA LEU A 381 7.27 -9.95 -2.84
C LEU A 381 6.65 -11.35 -2.72
N MET A 382 5.36 -11.45 -2.41
CA MET A 382 4.70 -12.74 -2.14
C MET A 382 4.84 -13.75 -3.29
N ALA A 383 4.74 -13.31 -4.53
CA ALA A 383 4.82 -14.18 -5.71
C ALA A 383 6.16 -14.93 -5.85
N VAL A 384 7.24 -14.37 -5.30
CA VAL A 384 8.60 -14.92 -5.44
C VAL A 384 9.12 -15.61 -4.19
N LEU A 385 8.35 -15.64 -3.10
CA LEU A 385 8.76 -16.32 -1.88
C LEU A 385 8.88 -17.83 -2.11
N PRO A 386 9.86 -18.48 -1.47
CA PRO A 386 9.93 -19.93 -1.46
C PRO A 386 8.73 -20.55 -0.73
N SER A 387 8.37 -21.78 -1.07
CA SER A 387 7.34 -22.51 -0.32
C SER A 387 7.82 -22.83 1.12
N LYS A 388 6.89 -23.26 1.98
CA LYS A 388 7.21 -23.62 3.37
C LYS A 388 8.09 -24.89 3.43
N GLU A 389 8.00 -25.74 2.43
CA GLU A 389 8.80 -26.95 2.26
C GLU A 389 10.24 -26.62 1.84
N GLU A 390 10.39 -25.65 0.92
CA GLU A 390 11.72 -25.22 0.44
C GLU A 390 12.47 -24.38 1.48
N PHE A 391 11.74 -23.52 2.23
CA PHE A 391 12.33 -22.63 3.23
C PHE A 391 11.40 -22.47 4.42
N GLY A 392 11.57 -23.33 5.42
CA GLY A 392 10.66 -23.50 6.56
C GLY A 392 10.67 -22.39 7.61
N TYR A 393 11.19 -21.21 7.30
CA TYR A 393 11.30 -20.08 8.22
C TYR A 393 10.07 -19.15 8.13
N THR A 394 9.75 -18.56 9.26
CA THR A 394 8.97 -17.34 9.32
C THR A 394 9.87 -16.17 8.97
N MET A 395 9.42 -15.28 8.09
CA MET A 395 10.21 -14.17 7.59
C MET A 395 9.56 -12.86 8.01
N ARG A 396 10.31 -12.00 8.71
CA ARG A 396 9.88 -10.64 9.01
C ARG A 396 10.82 -9.63 8.35
N VAL A 397 10.28 -8.82 7.45
CA VAL A 397 11.00 -7.72 6.81
C VAL A 397 10.55 -6.42 7.44
N VAL A 398 11.49 -5.55 7.81
CA VAL A 398 11.22 -4.20 8.30
C VAL A 398 11.95 -3.20 7.42
N SER A 399 11.21 -2.29 6.82
CA SER A 399 11.77 -1.21 6.00
C SER A 399 11.77 0.11 6.77
N GLU A 400 12.96 0.59 7.12
CA GLU A 400 13.17 1.89 7.74
C GLU A 400 13.52 2.91 6.66
N ILE A 401 12.63 3.88 6.43
CA ILE A 401 12.88 4.94 5.46
C ILE A 401 13.73 6.02 6.10
N THR A 402 14.94 6.20 5.58
CA THR A 402 15.90 7.16 6.11
C THR A 402 15.87 8.49 5.36
N GLU A 403 15.42 8.48 4.09
CA GLU A 403 15.21 9.67 3.28
C GLU A 403 14.10 9.40 2.24
N SER A 404 13.24 10.38 1.97
CA SER A 404 12.14 10.24 1.02
C SER A 404 11.97 11.45 0.11
N ASN A 405 12.10 11.20 -1.20
CA ASN A 405 11.73 12.11 -2.27
C ASN A 405 11.15 11.32 -3.45
N GLY A 406 9.90 10.88 -3.32
CA GLY A 406 9.19 10.04 -4.29
C GLY A 406 9.35 8.55 -4.01
N SER A 407 8.24 7.88 -3.91
CA SER A 407 8.01 6.44 -3.74
C SER A 407 9.00 5.65 -2.90
N SER A 408 8.98 5.87 -1.59
CA SER A 408 9.70 5.07 -0.61
C SER A 408 9.16 3.63 -0.50
N SER A 409 7.87 3.38 -0.82
CA SER A 409 7.32 2.02 -0.87
C SER A 409 7.97 1.16 -1.96
N MET A 410 8.29 1.75 -3.12
CA MET A 410 8.98 1.01 -4.18
C MET A 410 10.47 0.79 -3.86
N ALA A 411 11.12 1.70 -3.12
CA ALA A 411 12.43 1.46 -2.53
C ALA A 411 12.38 0.31 -1.51
N SER A 412 11.29 0.20 -0.73
CA SER A 412 11.06 -0.92 0.21
C SER A 412 10.88 -2.26 -0.50
N VAL A 413 10.25 -2.29 -1.68
CA VAL A 413 10.16 -3.50 -2.52
C VAL A 413 11.55 -3.97 -2.93
N CYS A 414 12.35 -3.08 -3.51
CA CYS A 414 13.72 -3.40 -3.94
C CYS A 414 14.61 -3.82 -2.77
N GLY A 415 14.61 -3.03 -1.69
CA GLY A 415 15.38 -3.33 -0.49
C GLY A 415 14.91 -4.61 0.23
N GLY A 416 13.60 -4.87 0.24
CA GLY A 416 13.00 -6.08 0.80
C GLY A 416 13.43 -7.33 0.05
N CYS A 417 13.40 -7.31 -1.27
CA CYS A 417 13.94 -8.38 -2.11
C CYS A 417 15.42 -8.66 -1.78
N LEU A 418 16.24 -7.61 -1.75
CA LEU A 418 17.68 -7.73 -1.48
C LEU A 418 17.98 -8.20 -0.05
N SER A 419 17.23 -7.72 0.95
CA SER A 419 17.44 -8.12 2.35
C SER A 419 17.03 -9.56 2.62
N LEU A 420 15.99 -10.07 1.92
CA LEU A 420 15.62 -11.49 1.95
C LEU A 420 16.71 -12.38 1.34
N MET A 421 17.27 -11.97 0.21
CA MET A 421 18.39 -12.67 -0.43
C MET A 421 19.65 -12.65 0.44
N ASP A 422 19.93 -11.51 1.10
CA ASP A 422 21.04 -11.38 2.06
C ASP A 422 20.84 -12.26 3.30
N ALA A 423 19.59 -12.51 3.70
CA ALA A 423 19.24 -13.43 4.79
C ALA A 423 19.32 -14.93 4.41
N GLY A 424 19.56 -15.25 3.15
CA GLY A 424 19.61 -16.62 2.66
C GLY A 424 18.25 -17.20 2.21
N ALA A 425 17.22 -16.36 2.05
CA ALA A 425 15.94 -16.81 1.52
C ALA A 425 16.04 -17.05 0.00
N PRO A 426 15.77 -18.28 -0.50
CA PRO A 426 15.90 -18.59 -1.92
C PRO A 426 14.70 -18.09 -2.72
N LEU A 427 14.68 -16.78 -3.00
CA LEU A 427 13.64 -16.17 -3.81
C LEU A 427 13.66 -16.73 -5.24
N LYS A 428 12.49 -16.95 -5.83
CA LYS A 428 12.34 -17.47 -7.21
C LYS A 428 12.88 -16.50 -8.25
N ALA A 429 12.83 -15.20 -7.99
CA ALA A 429 13.33 -14.13 -8.86
C ALA A 429 13.54 -12.84 -8.07
N HIS A 430 14.31 -11.91 -8.63
CA HIS A 430 14.35 -10.54 -8.14
C HIS A 430 13.04 -9.81 -8.44
N VAL A 431 12.64 -8.93 -7.53
CA VAL A 431 11.49 -8.03 -7.69
C VAL A 431 11.96 -6.60 -7.56
N ALA A 432 11.64 -5.79 -8.54
CA ALA A 432 11.83 -4.35 -8.48
C ALA A 432 10.49 -3.62 -8.49
N GLY A 433 10.46 -2.46 -7.86
CA GLY A 433 9.32 -1.56 -7.86
C GLY A 433 9.68 -0.19 -8.41
N ILE A 434 8.73 0.42 -9.14
CA ILE A 434 8.86 1.74 -9.72
C ILE A 434 7.57 2.54 -9.56
N ALA A 435 7.69 3.86 -9.38
CA ALA A 435 6.56 4.78 -9.35
C ALA A 435 6.56 5.65 -10.60
N MET A 436 5.41 5.67 -11.25
CA MET A 436 5.11 6.45 -12.43
C MET A 436 4.18 7.60 -12.09
N GLY A 437 4.26 8.70 -12.82
CA GLY A 437 3.33 9.81 -12.73
C GLY A 437 2.74 10.15 -14.08
N LEU A 438 1.72 11.02 -14.04
CA LEU A 438 1.07 11.54 -15.24
C LEU A 438 0.89 13.05 -15.08
N ILE A 439 1.18 13.76 -16.15
CA ILE A 439 0.76 15.16 -16.35
C ILE A 439 -0.14 15.19 -17.58
N LYS A 440 -1.37 15.68 -17.43
CA LYS A 440 -2.36 15.73 -18.51
C LYS A 440 -3.04 17.10 -18.54
N GLU A 441 -3.01 17.78 -19.68
CA GLU A 441 -3.72 19.02 -19.94
C GLU A 441 -4.47 18.91 -21.29
N GLY A 442 -5.77 18.82 -21.21
CA GLY A 442 -6.60 18.57 -22.39
C GLY A 442 -6.22 17.25 -23.07
N ASN A 443 -5.78 17.33 -24.33
CA ASN A 443 -5.34 16.17 -25.11
C ASN A 443 -3.83 15.88 -25.02
N ARG A 444 -3.05 16.76 -24.35
CA ARG A 444 -1.62 16.55 -24.15
C ARG A 444 -1.38 15.82 -22.84
N PHE A 445 -0.49 14.84 -22.85
CA PHE A 445 -0.06 14.16 -21.63
C PHE A 445 1.42 13.75 -21.70
N ALA A 446 2.00 13.56 -20.55
CA ALA A 446 3.33 12.99 -20.36
C ALA A 446 3.30 11.98 -19.21
N VAL A 447 3.81 10.79 -19.45
CA VAL A 447 4.05 9.78 -18.42
C VAL A 447 5.47 9.97 -17.87
N LEU A 448 5.62 10.01 -16.57
CA LEU A 448 6.90 10.23 -15.89
C LEU A 448 7.35 8.95 -15.20
N THR A 449 8.58 8.54 -15.48
CA THR A 449 9.24 7.39 -14.82
C THR A 449 9.95 7.85 -13.56
N ASP A 450 9.81 7.11 -12.46
CA ASP A 450 10.48 7.37 -11.18
C ASP A 450 10.25 8.81 -10.71
N ILE A 451 9.01 9.10 -10.32
CA ILE A 451 8.58 10.44 -9.92
C ILE A 451 9.20 10.88 -8.58
N LEU A 452 9.43 12.19 -8.50
CA LEU A 452 9.77 12.89 -7.27
C LEU A 452 8.51 13.17 -6.43
N GLY A 453 8.70 13.52 -5.16
CA GLY A 453 7.59 13.92 -4.29
C GLY A 453 6.81 15.12 -4.81
N ASP A 454 7.49 16.13 -5.37
CA ASP A 454 6.86 17.29 -5.97
C ASP A 454 6.03 16.91 -7.22
N GLU A 455 6.52 15.98 -8.03
CA GLU A 455 5.82 15.48 -9.22
C GLU A 455 4.61 14.59 -8.87
N ASP A 456 4.67 13.87 -7.76
CA ASP A 456 3.49 13.17 -7.21
C ASP A 456 2.44 14.19 -6.74
N HIS A 457 2.86 15.22 -5.99
CA HIS A 457 1.95 16.22 -5.44
C HIS A 457 1.27 17.08 -6.52
N LEU A 458 2.01 17.49 -7.54
CA LEU A 458 1.55 18.36 -8.62
C LEU A 458 1.03 17.62 -9.86
N GLY A 459 1.09 16.29 -9.86
CA GLY A 459 0.67 15.43 -10.98
C GLY A 459 -0.75 14.89 -10.82
N ASP A 460 -1.21 14.19 -11.86
CA ASP A 460 -2.58 13.69 -12.02
C ASP A 460 -2.74 12.22 -11.68
N MET A 461 -1.65 11.48 -11.50
CA MET A 461 -1.65 10.05 -11.19
C MET A 461 -0.40 9.68 -10.39
N ASP A 462 -0.58 8.85 -9.39
CA ASP A 462 0.46 8.06 -8.70
C ASP A 462 0.25 6.59 -9.06
N PHE A 463 1.18 6.03 -9.81
CA PHE A 463 1.07 4.68 -10.35
C PHE A 463 2.32 3.86 -10.00
N LYS A 464 2.15 2.88 -9.12
CA LYS A 464 3.23 2.02 -8.63
C LYS A 464 3.11 0.63 -9.24
N VAL A 465 4.19 0.15 -9.83
CA VAL A 465 4.28 -1.19 -10.42
C VAL A 465 5.48 -1.91 -9.86
N ALA A 466 5.25 -3.09 -9.32
CA ALA A 466 6.31 -4.00 -8.91
C ALA A 466 6.23 -5.31 -9.68
N GLY A 467 7.35 -5.95 -9.92
CA GLY A 467 7.39 -7.23 -10.60
C GLY A 467 8.80 -7.75 -10.87
N THR A 468 8.82 -8.93 -11.47
CA THR A 468 10.02 -9.62 -11.95
C THR A 468 10.28 -9.27 -13.42
N GLU A 469 11.23 -9.95 -14.03
CA GLU A 469 11.42 -9.87 -15.49
C GLU A 469 10.25 -10.47 -16.29
N LYS A 470 9.53 -11.42 -15.70
CA LYS A 470 8.43 -12.12 -16.36
C LYS A 470 7.14 -11.32 -16.36
N GLY A 471 6.83 -10.65 -15.25
CA GLY A 471 5.56 -9.95 -15.13
C GLY A 471 5.39 -9.19 -13.82
N VAL A 472 4.20 -8.63 -13.68
CA VAL A 472 3.77 -7.81 -12.54
C VAL A 472 3.43 -8.70 -11.34
N THR A 473 3.87 -8.28 -10.15
CA THR A 473 3.52 -8.94 -8.89
C THR A 473 2.64 -8.07 -7.99
N ALA A 474 2.70 -6.75 -8.15
CA ALA A 474 1.77 -5.81 -7.50
C ALA A 474 1.63 -4.54 -8.33
N LEU A 475 0.43 -3.97 -8.26
CA LEU A 475 0.11 -2.71 -8.91
C LEU A 475 -0.80 -1.90 -8.00
N GLN A 476 -0.50 -0.61 -7.86
CA GLN A 476 -1.35 0.36 -7.18
C GLN A 476 -1.43 1.62 -8.02
N MET A 477 -2.65 2.08 -8.29
CA MET A 477 -2.91 3.29 -9.05
C MET A 477 -3.88 4.19 -8.29
N ASP A 478 -3.55 5.45 -8.18
CA ASP A 478 -4.39 6.52 -7.66
C ASP A 478 -4.47 7.63 -8.72
N ILE A 479 -5.67 7.94 -9.16
CA ILE A 479 -5.92 8.95 -10.19
C ILE A 479 -6.59 10.14 -9.51
N LYS A 480 -6.05 11.33 -9.75
CA LYS A 480 -6.47 12.59 -9.11
C LYS A 480 -7.34 13.47 -10.00
N ILE A 481 -7.58 13.02 -11.23
CA ILE A 481 -8.42 13.68 -12.24
C ILE A 481 -9.61 12.81 -12.59
N THR A 482 -10.58 13.35 -13.33
CA THR A 482 -11.83 12.65 -13.70
C THR A 482 -11.66 11.42 -14.58
N GLY A 483 -10.43 11.08 -14.95
CA GLY A 483 -10.10 9.80 -15.55
C GLY A 483 -8.94 9.83 -16.54
N ILE A 484 -8.46 8.64 -16.81
CA ILE A 484 -7.46 8.36 -17.83
C ILE A 484 -8.01 7.34 -18.83
N THR A 485 -7.55 7.46 -20.08
CA THR A 485 -7.95 6.53 -21.15
C THR A 485 -7.14 5.24 -21.06
N LYS A 486 -7.65 4.20 -21.74
CA LYS A 486 -6.94 2.92 -21.88
C LYS A 486 -5.55 3.12 -22.51
N GLU A 487 -5.43 4.03 -23.48
CA GLU A 487 -4.17 4.35 -24.17
C GLU A 487 -3.13 4.94 -23.20
N ILE A 488 -3.56 5.82 -22.28
CA ILE A 488 -2.68 6.39 -21.25
C ILE A 488 -2.23 5.29 -20.29
N MET A 489 -3.14 4.42 -19.82
CA MET A 489 -2.79 3.27 -18.97
C MET A 489 -1.80 2.33 -19.65
N GLN A 490 -2.02 2.03 -20.94
CA GLN A 490 -1.11 1.20 -21.73
C GLN A 490 0.28 1.82 -21.84
N ALA A 491 0.36 3.13 -22.13
CA ALA A 491 1.62 3.87 -22.18
C ALA A 491 2.34 3.85 -20.83
N ALA A 492 1.61 4.07 -19.73
CA ALA A 492 2.16 4.05 -18.38
C ALA A 492 2.69 2.67 -17.98
N LEU A 493 1.97 1.59 -18.28
CA LEU A 493 2.42 0.21 -18.03
C LEU A 493 3.65 -0.15 -18.84
N THR A 494 3.68 0.23 -20.11
CA THR A 494 4.84 -0.03 -21.00
C THR A 494 6.08 0.68 -20.48
N GLN A 495 5.97 1.96 -20.13
CA GLN A 495 7.08 2.74 -19.60
C GLN A 495 7.51 2.29 -18.20
N ALA A 496 6.57 1.84 -17.36
CA ALA A 496 6.85 1.22 -16.07
C ALA A 496 7.64 -0.08 -16.22
N LYS A 497 7.33 -0.90 -17.22
CA LYS A 497 8.09 -2.12 -17.55
C LYS A 497 9.54 -1.80 -17.89
N GLU A 498 9.79 -0.80 -18.74
CA GLU A 498 11.14 -0.36 -19.09
C GLU A 498 11.94 0.04 -17.84
N GLY A 499 11.35 0.88 -16.98
CA GLY A 499 11.97 1.32 -15.74
C GLY A 499 12.20 0.18 -14.74
N ARG A 500 11.24 -0.74 -14.60
CA ARG A 500 11.36 -1.94 -13.75
C ARG A 500 12.51 -2.84 -14.22
N LEU A 501 12.61 -3.12 -15.51
CA LEU A 501 13.69 -3.94 -16.09
C LEU A 501 15.07 -3.28 -15.90
N HIS A 502 15.15 -1.96 -16.02
CA HIS A 502 16.38 -1.21 -15.72
C HIS A 502 16.82 -1.40 -14.25
N ILE A 503 15.90 -1.25 -13.30
CA ILE A 503 16.17 -1.43 -11.87
C ILE A 503 16.58 -2.88 -11.59
N LEU A 504 15.88 -3.88 -12.15
CA LEU A 504 16.22 -5.29 -12.03
C LEU A 504 17.64 -5.60 -12.51
N GLY A 505 18.06 -4.99 -13.61
CA GLY A 505 19.43 -5.13 -14.11
C GLY A 505 20.48 -4.65 -13.10
N ILE A 506 20.24 -3.52 -12.43
CA ILE A 506 21.14 -2.98 -11.40
C ILE A 506 21.11 -3.87 -10.15
N MET A 507 19.95 -4.34 -9.73
CA MET A 507 19.82 -5.25 -8.57
C MET A 507 20.57 -6.56 -8.80
N LYS A 508 20.39 -7.18 -9.98
CA LYS A 508 21.10 -8.41 -10.36
C LYS A 508 22.61 -8.24 -10.46
N ALA A 509 23.07 -7.11 -10.96
CA ALA A 509 24.50 -6.79 -11.00
C ALA A 509 25.11 -6.62 -9.60
N SER A 510 24.31 -6.17 -8.63
CA SER A 510 24.76 -5.99 -7.24
C SER A 510 24.69 -7.28 -6.42
N VAL A 511 23.59 -8.03 -6.55
CA VAL A 511 23.35 -9.30 -5.85
C VAL A 511 22.79 -10.29 -6.87
N SER A 512 23.66 -11.14 -7.42
CA SER A 512 23.27 -12.10 -8.46
C SER A 512 22.59 -13.34 -7.89
N GLU A 513 22.97 -13.75 -6.67
CA GLU A 513 22.54 -14.99 -6.02
C GLU A 513 22.20 -14.74 -4.55
N THR A 514 21.42 -15.64 -3.98
CA THR A 514 21.12 -15.64 -2.55
C THR A 514 22.40 -15.89 -1.74
N HIS A 515 22.63 -15.08 -0.72
CA HIS A 515 23.78 -15.21 0.16
C HIS A 515 23.61 -16.40 1.13
N GLU A 516 24.71 -16.82 1.76
CA GLU A 516 24.63 -17.77 2.87
C GLU A 516 23.94 -17.12 4.09
N MET A 517 23.20 -17.93 4.82
CA MET A 517 22.51 -17.47 6.03
C MET A 517 23.53 -16.97 7.07
N SER A 518 23.21 -15.84 7.70
CA SER A 518 23.95 -15.29 8.81
C SER A 518 24.21 -16.32 9.92
N ALA A 519 25.38 -16.24 10.56
CA ALA A 519 25.68 -17.05 11.74
C ALA A 519 24.70 -16.82 12.92
N TYR A 520 24.02 -15.69 12.93
CA TYR A 520 23.03 -15.33 13.96
C TYR A 520 21.61 -15.83 13.64
N ALA A 521 21.36 -16.28 12.39
CA ALA A 521 20.06 -16.83 12.00
C ALA A 521 19.85 -18.21 12.62
N PRO A 522 18.65 -18.55 13.09
CA PRO A 522 18.36 -19.88 13.60
C PRO A 522 18.54 -20.92 12.49
N ARG A 523 19.05 -22.09 12.84
CA ARG A 523 19.12 -23.26 11.96
C ARG A 523 17.94 -24.17 12.26
N ILE A 524 17.33 -24.73 11.23
CA ILE A 524 16.23 -25.70 11.38
C ILE A 524 16.72 -27.07 10.90
N ILE A 525 16.74 -28.03 11.82
CA ILE A 525 16.99 -29.43 11.53
C ILE A 525 15.63 -30.11 11.39
N ALA A 526 15.35 -30.69 10.22
CA ALA A 526 14.14 -31.46 9.99
C ALA A 526 14.45 -32.95 10.16
N MET A 527 13.56 -33.65 10.85
CA MET A 527 13.62 -35.13 10.98
C MET A 527 12.18 -35.67 11.00
N LYS A 528 12.06 -36.97 10.84
CA LYS A 528 10.78 -37.67 10.94
C LYS A 528 10.87 -38.77 11.97
N ILE A 529 9.87 -38.86 12.83
CA ILE A 529 9.73 -39.92 13.83
C ILE A 529 8.46 -40.74 13.54
N ASN A 530 8.38 -41.94 14.08
CA ASN A 530 7.14 -42.70 14.02
C ASN A 530 6.03 -41.94 14.79
N PRO A 531 4.86 -41.67 14.20
CA PRO A 531 3.77 -40.99 14.88
C PRO A 531 3.36 -41.59 16.22
N GLU A 532 3.50 -42.91 16.40
CA GLU A 532 3.24 -43.59 17.67
C GLU A 532 4.19 -43.15 18.82
N LYS A 533 5.39 -42.67 18.46
CA LYS A 533 6.39 -42.18 19.42
C LYS A 533 6.23 -40.72 19.81
N ILE A 534 5.32 -39.99 19.17
CA ILE A 534 5.08 -38.58 19.47
C ILE A 534 4.77 -38.37 20.96
N ARG A 535 3.95 -39.26 21.54
CA ARG A 535 3.59 -39.20 22.95
C ARG A 535 4.77 -39.36 23.90
N ASP A 536 5.72 -40.20 23.53
CA ASP A 536 6.93 -40.45 24.32
C ASP A 536 7.88 -39.26 24.27
N VAL A 537 8.05 -38.66 23.10
CA VAL A 537 8.87 -37.45 22.90
C VAL A 537 8.26 -36.22 23.60
N ILE A 538 6.95 -36.09 23.58
CA ILE A 538 6.26 -35.00 24.28
C ILE A 538 6.26 -35.24 25.79
N GLY A 539 6.01 -36.47 26.22
CA GLY A 539 5.88 -36.86 27.60
C GLY A 539 4.58 -36.39 28.26
N LYS A 540 4.28 -36.89 29.46
CA LYS A 540 3.07 -36.54 30.21
C LYS A 540 2.99 -35.02 30.48
N GLY A 541 1.97 -34.36 29.94
CA GLY A 541 1.80 -32.92 30.06
C GLY A 541 2.92 -32.08 29.42
N GLY A 542 3.68 -32.64 28.47
CA GLY A 542 4.78 -31.96 27.79
C GLY A 542 6.10 -31.88 28.58
N ALA A 543 6.25 -32.67 29.63
CA ALA A 543 7.42 -32.61 30.54
C ALA A 543 8.74 -32.95 29.82
N VAL A 544 8.74 -33.99 28.97
CA VAL A 544 9.95 -34.47 28.30
C VAL A 544 10.44 -33.44 27.27
N ILE A 545 9.55 -32.95 26.44
CA ILE A 545 9.91 -31.97 25.41
C ILE A 545 10.37 -30.64 26.05
N ARG A 546 9.76 -30.19 27.15
CA ARG A 546 10.20 -28.98 27.86
C ARG A 546 11.61 -29.15 28.45
N ALA A 547 11.87 -30.26 29.12
CA ALA A 547 13.19 -30.53 29.67
C ALA A 547 14.26 -30.62 28.57
N LEU A 548 13.94 -31.23 27.43
CA LEU A 548 14.83 -31.29 26.28
C LEU A 548 15.11 -29.91 25.68
N THR A 549 14.09 -29.10 25.56
CA THR A 549 14.19 -27.69 25.09
C THR A 549 15.06 -26.85 26.02
N GLU A 550 14.88 -26.99 27.34
CA GLU A 550 15.69 -26.30 28.36
C GLU A 550 17.14 -26.75 28.36
N GLU A 551 17.39 -28.07 28.29
CA GLU A 551 18.74 -28.67 28.27
C GLU A 551 19.54 -28.20 27.05
N THR A 552 18.90 -28.20 25.87
CA THR A 552 19.60 -27.95 24.60
C THR A 552 19.52 -26.50 24.14
N GLY A 553 18.64 -25.68 24.73
CA GLY A 553 18.36 -24.30 24.26
C GLY A 553 17.74 -24.27 22.87
N THR A 554 17.12 -25.38 22.41
CA THR A 554 16.48 -25.49 21.11
C THR A 554 14.96 -25.27 21.20
N GLN A 555 14.34 -24.97 20.07
CA GLN A 555 12.88 -25.00 19.93
C GLN A 555 12.49 -26.21 19.08
N ILE A 556 11.58 -27.02 19.60
CA ILE A 556 11.16 -28.26 18.94
C ILE A 556 9.68 -28.17 18.63
N ASP A 557 9.36 -28.41 17.36
CA ASP A 557 7.98 -28.46 16.86
C ASP A 557 7.72 -29.82 16.26
N ILE A 558 6.62 -30.48 16.69
CA ILE A 558 6.25 -31.83 16.29
C ILE A 558 4.87 -31.80 15.68
N GLN A 559 4.74 -32.31 14.46
CA GLN A 559 3.47 -32.42 13.75
C GLN A 559 2.87 -33.82 13.93
N GLU A 560 1.56 -33.94 13.73
CA GLU A 560 0.81 -35.20 13.91
C GLU A 560 1.29 -36.33 12.97
N ASP A 561 1.86 -35.98 11.81
CA ASP A 561 2.45 -36.96 10.87
C ASP A 561 3.83 -37.46 11.26
N GLY A 562 4.36 -37.05 12.42
CA GLY A 562 5.70 -37.42 12.91
C GLY A 562 6.82 -36.52 12.39
N SER A 563 6.53 -35.48 11.63
CA SER A 563 7.53 -34.48 11.22
C SER A 563 7.98 -33.66 12.42
N VAL A 564 9.28 -33.56 12.65
CA VAL A 564 9.90 -32.80 13.74
C VAL A 564 10.82 -31.76 13.17
N LYS A 565 10.64 -30.49 13.59
CA LYS A 565 11.53 -29.37 13.29
C LYS A 565 12.22 -28.92 14.57
N ILE A 566 13.54 -28.91 14.56
CA ILE A 566 14.38 -28.45 15.67
C ILE A 566 15.04 -27.15 15.23
N ALA A 567 14.63 -26.03 15.79
CA ALA A 567 15.25 -24.73 15.56
C ALA A 567 16.31 -24.48 16.64
N CYS A 568 17.52 -24.12 16.22
CA CYS A 568 18.67 -23.93 17.08
C CYS A 568 19.54 -22.77 16.59
N THR A 569 20.21 -22.09 17.52
CA THR A 569 21.24 -21.08 17.23
C THR A 569 22.63 -21.70 17.10
N SER A 570 22.82 -22.95 17.61
CA SER A 570 24.03 -23.74 17.50
C SER A 570 23.69 -25.09 16.88
N MET A 571 24.43 -25.46 15.83
CA MET A 571 24.28 -26.80 15.20
C MET A 571 24.55 -27.94 16.18
N GLU A 572 25.49 -27.75 17.11
CA GLU A 572 25.79 -28.76 18.15
C GLU A 572 24.56 -29.01 19.05
N ALA A 573 23.89 -27.92 19.47
CA ALA A 573 22.66 -28.01 20.27
C ALA A 573 21.53 -28.69 19.49
N GLY A 574 21.39 -28.37 18.21
CA GLY A 574 20.40 -28.98 17.33
C GLY A 574 20.63 -30.47 17.11
N GLU A 575 21.87 -30.90 16.84
CA GLU A 575 22.23 -32.30 16.68
C GLU A 575 22.10 -33.09 18.01
N LEU A 576 22.39 -32.45 19.15
CA LEU A 576 22.13 -33.05 20.45
C LEU A 576 20.64 -33.30 20.67
N ALA A 577 19.79 -32.31 20.38
CA ALA A 577 18.34 -32.46 20.49
C ALA A 577 17.81 -33.55 19.56
N LYS A 578 18.26 -33.58 18.29
CA LYS A 578 17.93 -34.61 17.32
C LYS A 578 18.30 -36.01 17.82
N LYS A 579 19.52 -36.18 18.29
CA LYS A 579 20.00 -37.47 18.83
C LYS A 579 19.20 -37.94 20.04
N ARG A 580 18.79 -37.00 20.93
CA ARG A 580 17.95 -37.33 22.09
C ARG A 580 16.55 -37.78 21.66
N ILE A 581 15.98 -37.17 20.63
CA ILE A 581 14.67 -37.57 20.08
C ILE A 581 14.76 -38.95 19.41
N GLU A 582 15.83 -39.24 18.65
CA GLU A 582 16.05 -40.52 18.00
C GLU A 582 16.19 -41.67 19.00
N ILE A 583 16.86 -41.43 20.10
CA ILE A 583 17.11 -42.46 21.14
C ILE A 583 15.85 -42.69 22.01
N GLY A 584 14.88 -41.76 22.00
CA GLY A 584 13.65 -41.89 22.78
C GLY A 584 13.88 -41.88 24.30
N ARG A 585 14.99 -41.30 24.77
CA ARG A 585 15.32 -41.25 26.21
C ARG A 585 15.03 -39.87 26.79
N ALA A 586 14.23 -39.85 27.87
CA ALA A 586 14.10 -38.69 28.72
C ALA A 586 15.47 -38.23 29.25
N PRO A 587 15.67 -36.94 29.53
CA PRO A 587 16.86 -36.49 30.24
C PRO A 587 16.97 -37.24 31.60
N VAL A 588 18.16 -37.70 31.91
CA VAL A 588 18.49 -38.33 33.18
C VAL A 588 18.63 -37.25 34.23
#